data_126776fc64a1760ed6772f43174f96b7
#
_entry.id   126776fc64a1760ed6772f43174f96b7
#
_cell.length_a   1.000
_cell.length_b   1.000
_cell.length_c   1.000
_cell.angle_alpha   90.00
_cell.angle_beta   90.00
_cell.angle_gamma   90.00
#
_symmetry.space_group_name_H-M   'P 1'
#
loop_
_entity.id
_entity.type
_entity.pdbx_description
1 polymer ?
#
loop_
_entity_poly.entity_id
_entity_poly.type
_entity_poly.pdbx_seq_one_letter_code
_entity_poly.pdbx_strand_id
1 'polypeptide(L)'
;MIVRPAEPRDDEVLLRIESMAGQGDRIRLIDERDSFFSRARQFSDTILLVGENEATGALHGVVAAAVQRLLIQGQEHLGAYMFDLRSNPEANKGLSRAMFFLWRGLEERLMERGVEFIFGLIKEDNSRSYSIAQRMGAKACGERRFFTIPTF
;
A
#
# COMPACT_ATOMS: atom_id res chain seq x y z
N MET A 1 -10.43 -15.89 -5.40
CA MET A 1 -10.16 -14.53 -4.93
C MET A 1 -10.10 -13.61 -6.12
N ILE A 2 -10.82 -12.51 -6.08
CA ILE A 2 -10.79 -11.44 -7.08
C ILE A 2 -10.03 -10.23 -6.54
N VAL A 3 -9.42 -9.48 -7.44
CA VAL A 3 -8.83 -8.16 -7.15
C VAL A 3 -9.71 -7.10 -7.80
N ARG A 4 -10.30 -6.24 -6.99
CA ARG A 4 -11.23 -5.19 -7.43
C ARG A 4 -10.87 -3.83 -6.82
N PRO A 5 -11.36 -2.72 -7.39
CA PRO A 5 -11.33 -1.43 -6.71
C PRO A 5 -12.00 -1.51 -5.35
N ALA A 6 -11.44 -0.80 -4.36
CA ALA A 6 -12.08 -0.62 -3.07
C ALA A 6 -13.30 0.30 -3.22
N GLU A 7 -14.34 -0.01 -2.47
CA GLU A 7 -15.61 0.71 -2.45
C GLU A 7 -15.90 1.28 -1.05
N PRO A 8 -16.75 2.30 -0.92
CA PRO A 8 -17.07 2.89 0.39
C PRO A 8 -17.55 1.87 1.44
N ARG A 9 -18.18 0.78 1.01
CA ARG A 9 -18.61 -0.33 1.91
C ARG A 9 -17.45 -1.08 2.54
N ASP A 10 -16.25 -0.99 2.00
CA ASP A 10 -15.06 -1.66 2.52
C ASP A 10 -14.40 -0.89 3.67
N ASP A 11 -14.77 0.37 3.89
CA ASP A 11 -14.07 1.32 4.76
C ASP A 11 -13.86 0.77 6.18
N GLU A 12 -14.92 0.30 6.82
CA GLU A 12 -14.86 -0.22 8.19
C GLU A 12 -13.92 -1.43 8.31
N VAL A 13 -14.00 -2.36 7.35
CA VAL A 13 -13.15 -3.55 7.32
C VAL A 13 -11.70 -3.17 7.08
N LEU A 14 -11.45 -2.18 6.22
CA LEU A 14 -10.10 -1.69 5.92
C LEU A 14 -9.47 -0.97 7.13
N LEU A 15 -10.21 -0.16 7.86
CA LEU A 15 -9.76 0.46 9.13
C LEU A 15 -9.43 -0.61 10.18
N ARG A 16 -10.24 -1.67 10.27
CA ARG A 16 -9.96 -2.81 11.15
C ARG A 16 -8.67 -3.53 10.74
N ILE A 17 -8.46 -3.81 9.46
CA ILE A 17 -7.22 -4.40 8.95
C ILE A 17 -6.02 -3.50 9.31
N GLU A 18 -6.15 -2.20 9.16
CA GLU A 18 -5.09 -1.24 9.50
C GLU A 18 -4.72 -1.27 10.98
N SER A 19 -5.70 -1.27 11.87
CA SER A 19 -5.47 -1.32 13.32
C SER A 19 -4.73 -2.60 13.76
N MET A 20 -4.98 -3.73 13.08
CA MET A 20 -4.31 -5.00 13.35
C MET A 20 -2.93 -5.13 12.69
N ALA A 21 -2.71 -4.46 11.56
CA ALA A 21 -1.51 -4.56 10.74
C ALA A 21 -0.59 -3.33 10.91
N GLY A 22 -0.24 -2.98 12.14
CA GLY A 22 0.69 -1.89 12.44
C GLY A 22 2.07 -2.11 11.79
N GLN A 23 2.73 -1.03 11.40
CA GLN A 23 4.05 -1.06 10.76
C GLN A 23 5.18 -0.98 11.76
N GLY A 24 6.21 -1.81 11.58
CA GLY A 24 7.42 -1.85 12.38
C GLY A 24 7.46 -2.99 13.39
N ASP A 25 8.66 -3.48 13.65
CA ASP A 25 8.90 -4.64 14.51
C ASP A 25 9.14 -4.21 15.96
N ARG A 26 9.86 -3.09 16.19
CA ARG A 26 10.18 -2.57 17.53
C ARG A 26 9.16 -1.52 18.00
N ILE A 27 8.84 -0.58 17.14
CA ILE A 27 7.85 0.47 17.40
C ILE A 27 6.77 0.34 16.34
N ARG A 28 5.57 -0.02 16.77
CA ARG A 28 4.43 -0.15 15.85
C ARG A 28 3.85 1.22 15.56
N LEU A 29 3.85 1.58 14.28
CA LEU A 29 3.12 2.74 13.79
C LEU A 29 1.72 2.29 13.36
N ILE A 30 0.71 2.88 13.98
CA ILE A 30 -0.70 2.69 13.64
C ILE A 30 -1.24 4.07 13.28
N ASP A 31 -1.80 4.19 12.09
CA ASP A 31 -2.49 5.41 11.68
C ASP A 31 -3.92 5.39 12.24
N GLU A 32 -4.32 6.46 12.90
CA GLU A 32 -5.70 6.70 13.29
C GLU A 32 -6.32 7.71 12.33
N ARG A 33 -7.37 7.29 11.62
CA ARG A 33 -8.08 8.12 10.65
C ARG A 33 -9.56 7.75 10.59
N ASP A 34 -10.41 8.73 10.30
CA ASP A 34 -11.86 8.56 10.27
C ASP A 34 -12.34 7.69 9.09
N SER A 35 -11.54 7.62 8.02
CA SER A 35 -11.82 6.82 6.83
C SER A 35 -10.52 6.29 6.24
N PHE A 36 -10.51 5.04 5.85
CA PHE A 36 -9.37 4.43 5.16
C PHE A 36 -9.03 5.16 3.85
N PHE A 37 -10.04 5.72 3.19
CA PHE A 37 -9.89 6.47 1.95
C PHE A 37 -9.28 7.86 2.12
N SER A 38 -9.15 8.38 3.35
CA SER A 38 -8.68 9.76 3.60
C SER A 38 -7.29 10.03 3.04
N ARG A 39 -6.38 9.05 3.09
CA ARG A 39 -5.04 9.18 2.50
C ARG A 39 -5.09 9.20 0.97
N ALA A 40 -5.88 8.34 0.36
CA ALA A 40 -6.02 8.28 -1.09
C ALA A 40 -6.57 9.60 -1.66
N ARG A 41 -7.49 10.27 -0.93
CA ARG A 41 -8.07 11.57 -1.32
C ARG A 41 -7.07 12.73 -1.34
N GLN A 42 -5.87 12.56 -0.75
CA GLN A 42 -4.82 13.59 -0.78
C GLN A 42 -4.09 13.64 -2.13
N PHE A 43 -4.31 12.67 -2.99
CA PHE A 43 -3.70 12.57 -4.31
C PHE A 43 -4.78 12.73 -5.40
N SER A 44 -4.40 13.34 -6.51
CA SER A 44 -5.31 13.59 -7.64
C SER A 44 -5.64 12.34 -8.45
N ASP A 45 -4.74 11.37 -8.50
CA ASP A 45 -4.91 10.12 -9.25
C ASP A 45 -4.44 8.94 -8.39
N THR A 46 -5.38 8.09 -7.97
CA THR A 46 -5.12 6.95 -7.10
C THR A 46 -5.75 5.67 -7.61
N ILE A 47 -5.07 4.57 -7.36
CA ILE A 47 -5.59 3.22 -7.47
C ILE A 47 -5.63 2.64 -6.06
N LEU A 48 -6.80 2.20 -5.61
CA LEU A 48 -6.99 1.50 -4.34
C LEU A 48 -7.68 0.18 -4.62
N LEU A 49 -7.00 -0.93 -4.35
CA LEU A 49 -7.46 -2.27 -4.65
C LEU A 49 -7.60 -3.11 -3.40
N VAL A 50 -8.61 -3.96 -3.37
CA VAL A 50 -8.82 -4.99 -2.36
C VAL A 50 -8.80 -6.38 -2.98
N GLY A 51 -8.30 -7.35 -2.22
CA GLY A 51 -8.41 -8.77 -2.55
C GLY A 51 -9.59 -9.38 -1.80
N GLU A 52 -10.62 -9.80 -2.50
CA GLU A 52 -11.85 -10.35 -1.93
C GLU A 52 -11.99 -11.85 -2.22
N ASN A 53 -12.43 -12.59 -1.23
CA ASN A 53 -12.85 -13.97 -1.41
C ASN A 53 -14.24 -14.01 -2.02
N GLU A 54 -14.38 -14.51 -3.24
CA GLU A 54 -15.65 -14.52 -3.99
C GLU A 54 -16.76 -15.32 -3.29
N ALA A 55 -16.39 -16.35 -2.54
CA ALA A 55 -17.37 -17.21 -1.88
C ALA A 55 -17.90 -16.63 -0.55
N THR A 56 -17.07 -15.84 0.15
CA THR A 56 -17.39 -15.34 1.50
C THR A 56 -17.50 -13.84 1.60
N GLY A 57 -17.02 -13.08 0.60
CA GLY A 57 -16.90 -11.63 0.67
C GLY A 57 -15.78 -11.11 1.58
N ALA A 58 -15.03 -12.01 2.23
CA ALA A 58 -13.97 -11.61 3.15
C ALA A 58 -12.80 -10.93 2.42
N LEU A 59 -12.35 -9.79 2.95
CA LEU A 59 -11.18 -9.09 2.42
C LEU A 59 -9.89 -9.73 2.95
N HIS A 60 -9.00 -10.10 2.05
CA HIS A 60 -7.69 -10.66 2.34
C HIS A 60 -6.59 -9.60 2.49
N GLY A 61 -6.79 -8.42 1.93
CA GLY A 61 -5.83 -7.33 2.02
C GLY A 61 -6.18 -6.18 1.10
N VAL A 62 -5.32 -5.18 1.11
CA VAL A 62 -5.46 -3.92 0.39
C VAL A 62 -4.10 -3.45 -0.12
N VAL A 63 -4.09 -2.71 -1.22
CA VAL A 63 -2.95 -1.97 -1.74
C VAL A 63 -3.43 -0.67 -2.39
N ALA A 64 -2.66 0.38 -2.20
CA ALA A 64 -2.90 1.66 -2.85
C ALA A 64 -1.66 2.18 -3.57
N ALA A 65 -1.88 2.92 -4.64
CA ALA A 65 -0.84 3.69 -5.33
C ALA A 65 -1.39 5.03 -5.81
N ALA A 66 -0.58 6.07 -5.71
CA ALA A 66 -0.83 7.38 -6.29
C ALA A 66 0.07 7.59 -7.52
N VAL A 67 -0.55 7.81 -8.67
CA VAL A 67 0.18 8.08 -9.91
C VAL A 67 0.58 9.57 -9.94
N GLN A 68 1.86 9.83 -10.16
CA GLN A 68 2.44 11.17 -10.05
C GLN A 68 3.45 11.43 -11.17
N ARG A 69 3.44 12.66 -11.68
CA ARG A 69 4.54 13.17 -12.51
C ARG A 69 5.68 13.60 -11.61
N LEU A 70 6.86 13.12 -11.89
CA LEU A 70 8.07 13.36 -11.12
C LEU A 70 9.15 13.95 -12.04
N LEU A 71 9.84 14.96 -11.54
CA LEU A 71 11.00 15.51 -12.24
C LEU A 71 12.26 14.84 -11.71
N ILE A 72 12.92 14.01 -12.55
CA ILE A 72 14.15 13.31 -12.21
C ILE A 72 15.24 13.75 -13.20
N GLN A 73 16.31 14.35 -12.68
CA GLN A 73 17.42 14.87 -13.51
C GLN A 73 16.97 15.81 -14.65
N GLY A 74 15.91 16.60 -14.41
CA GLY A 74 15.36 17.54 -15.38
C GLY A 74 14.40 16.94 -16.41
N GLN A 75 14.09 15.66 -16.34
CA GLN A 75 13.13 14.98 -17.20
C GLN A 75 11.87 14.60 -16.44
N GLU A 76 10.72 14.73 -17.08
CA GLU A 76 9.45 14.27 -16.51
C GLU A 76 9.31 12.75 -16.66
N HIS A 77 8.93 12.11 -15.58
CA HIS A 77 8.65 10.67 -15.49
C HIS A 77 7.30 10.45 -14.83
N LEU A 78 6.59 9.41 -15.26
CA LEU A 78 5.38 8.96 -14.59
C LEU A 78 5.71 7.83 -13.61
N GLY A 79 5.66 8.15 -12.33
CA GLY A 79 5.90 7.20 -11.24
C GLY A 79 4.66 6.93 -10.42
N ALA A 80 4.65 5.84 -9.66
CA ALA A 80 3.59 5.53 -8.70
C ALA A 80 4.13 5.40 -7.29
N TYR A 81 3.62 6.21 -6.38
CA TYR A 81 3.86 6.08 -4.95
C TYR A 81 2.95 5.02 -4.36
N MET A 82 3.52 3.87 -3.98
CA MET A 82 2.78 2.78 -3.35
C MET A 82 2.67 3.01 -1.84
N PHE A 83 1.47 2.86 -1.31
CA PHE A 83 1.15 2.97 0.11
C PHE A 83 0.05 1.99 0.53
N ASP A 84 -0.21 1.88 1.82
CA ASP A 84 -1.28 1.06 2.39
C ASP A 84 -1.30 -0.41 1.91
N LEU A 85 -0.11 -1.00 1.64
CA LEU A 85 -0.01 -2.43 1.38
C LEU A 85 -0.19 -3.19 2.70
N ARG A 86 -1.37 -3.79 2.90
CA ARG A 86 -1.73 -4.46 4.14
C ARG A 86 -2.39 -5.81 3.88
N SER A 87 -1.97 -6.81 4.62
CA SER A 87 -2.59 -8.13 4.65
C SER A 87 -3.55 -8.22 5.84
N ASN A 88 -4.74 -8.77 5.64
CA ASN A 88 -5.66 -9.04 6.72
C ASN A 88 -5.17 -10.24 7.57
N PRO A 89 -4.78 -10.03 8.85
CA PRO A 89 -4.27 -11.11 9.71
C PRO A 89 -5.33 -12.18 10.02
N GLU A 90 -6.60 -11.82 10.03
CA GLU A 90 -7.70 -12.75 10.32
C GLU A 90 -7.98 -13.70 9.15
N ALA A 91 -7.82 -13.21 7.91
CA ALA A 91 -8.06 -14.00 6.71
C ALA A 91 -6.82 -14.74 6.22
N ASN A 92 -5.63 -14.36 6.68
CA ASN A 92 -4.36 -14.87 6.16
C ASN A 92 -3.44 -15.41 7.25
N LYS A 93 -3.06 -16.69 7.13
CA LYS A 93 -1.97 -17.26 7.93
C LYS A 93 -0.64 -17.09 7.17
N GLY A 94 0.15 -16.07 7.55
CA GLY A 94 1.48 -15.83 6.98
C GLY A 94 1.50 -14.96 5.72
N LEU A 95 2.51 -15.13 4.85
CA LEU A 95 2.61 -14.51 3.52
C LEU A 95 1.56 -15.13 2.61
N SER A 96 0.44 -14.46 2.44
CA SER A 96 -0.66 -15.01 1.68
C SER A 96 -0.46 -14.82 0.17
N ARG A 97 -0.93 -15.78 -0.62
CA ARG A 97 -1.07 -15.64 -2.07
C ARG A 97 -1.88 -14.39 -2.45
N ALA A 98 -2.73 -13.92 -1.54
CA ALA A 98 -3.53 -12.72 -1.72
C ALA A 98 -2.67 -11.46 -1.98
N MET A 99 -1.55 -11.32 -1.27
CA MET A 99 -0.65 -10.18 -1.46
C MET A 99 0.02 -10.20 -2.84
N PHE A 100 0.35 -11.38 -3.34
CA PHE A 100 0.88 -11.53 -4.69
C PHE A 100 -0.14 -11.13 -5.76
N PHE A 101 -1.41 -11.55 -5.61
CA PHE A 101 -2.46 -11.19 -6.56
C PHE A 101 -2.79 -9.68 -6.50
N LEU A 102 -2.80 -9.09 -5.30
CA LEU A 102 -2.96 -7.64 -5.14
C LEU A 102 -1.85 -6.86 -5.85
N TRP A 103 -0.60 -7.30 -5.66
CA TRP A 103 0.55 -6.71 -6.33
C TRP A 103 0.41 -6.80 -7.85
N ARG A 104 0.14 -7.99 -8.38
CA ARG A 104 -0.05 -8.20 -9.82
C ARG A 104 -1.18 -7.34 -10.37
N GLY A 105 -2.33 -7.31 -9.69
CA GLY A 105 -3.45 -6.49 -10.11
C GLY A 105 -3.18 -4.98 -10.06
N LEU A 106 -2.32 -4.52 -9.15
CA LEU A 106 -1.84 -3.14 -9.13
C LEU A 106 -0.87 -2.88 -10.29
N GLU A 107 0.14 -3.74 -10.45
CA GLU A 107 1.15 -3.65 -11.50
C GLU A 107 0.51 -3.55 -12.90
N GLU A 108 -0.43 -4.42 -13.22
CA GLU A 108 -1.17 -4.41 -14.49
C GLU A 108 -1.84 -3.06 -14.74
N ARG A 109 -2.56 -2.52 -13.76
CA ARG A 109 -3.24 -1.20 -13.88
C ARG A 109 -2.28 -0.02 -14.00
N LEU A 110 -1.13 -0.10 -13.35
CA LEU A 110 -0.09 0.93 -13.48
C LEU A 110 0.60 0.88 -14.84
N MET A 111 0.87 -0.32 -15.36
CA MET A 111 1.41 -0.50 -16.72
C MET A 111 0.46 0.03 -17.79
N GLU A 112 -0.84 -0.24 -17.68
CA GLU A 112 -1.88 0.30 -18.59
C GLU A 112 -1.89 1.84 -18.62
N ARG A 113 -1.49 2.49 -17.52
CA ARG A 113 -1.38 3.95 -17.40
C ARG A 113 -0.03 4.50 -17.85
N GLY A 114 0.91 3.65 -18.28
CA GLY A 114 2.25 4.07 -18.71
C GLY A 114 3.17 4.45 -17.56
N VAL A 115 2.92 3.96 -16.34
CA VAL A 115 3.80 4.18 -15.19
C VAL A 115 5.12 3.46 -15.42
N GLU A 116 6.23 4.21 -15.28
CA GLU A 116 7.58 3.74 -15.58
C GLU A 116 8.21 3.00 -14.39
N PHE A 117 7.87 3.40 -13.16
CA PHE A 117 8.38 2.78 -11.94
C PHE A 117 7.44 2.97 -10.75
N ILE A 118 7.58 2.08 -9.77
CA ILE A 118 6.88 2.14 -8.50
C ILE A 118 7.90 2.44 -7.40
N PHE A 119 7.55 3.34 -6.49
CA PHE A 119 8.35 3.63 -5.30
C PHE A 119 7.48 3.65 -4.05
N GLY A 120 8.10 3.49 -2.90
CA GLY A 120 7.40 3.50 -1.62
C GLY A 120 8.36 3.74 -0.47
N LEU A 121 7.82 3.91 0.71
CA LEU A 121 8.57 4.07 1.95
C LEU A 121 8.32 2.86 2.85
N ILE A 122 9.38 2.26 3.33
CA ILE A 122 9.32 1.16 4.29
C ILE A 122 10.02 1.62 5.55
N LYS A 123 9.34 1.47 6.70
CA LYS A 123 9.94 1.80 7.99
C LYS A 123 11.17 0.92 8.22
N GLU A 124 12.26 1.52 8.73
CA GLU A 124 13.56 0.85 8.89
C GLU A 124 13.46 -0.50 9.62
N ASP A 125 12.69 -0.56 10.69
CA ASP A 125 12.49 -1.77 11.49
C ASP A 125 11.34 -2.67 11.00
N ASN A 126 10.81 -2.47 9.78
CA ASN A 126 9.84 -3.36 9.16
C ASN A 126 10.54 -4.38 8.25
N SER A 127 11.24 -5.31 8.87
CA SER A 127 12.05 -6.33 8.19
C SER A 127 11.24 -7.20 7.24
N ARG A 128 9.99 -7.50 7.60
CA ARG A 128 9.08 -8.30 6.76
C ARG A 128 8.75 -7.59 5.45
N SER A 129 8.32 -6.33 5.51
CA SER A 129 7.99 -5.56 4.31
C SER A 129 9.21 -5.34 3.43
N TYR A 130 10.37 -5.09 4.04
CA TYR A 130 11.63 -4.94 3.32
C TYR A 130 12.00 -6.21 2.55
N SER A 131 11.93 -7.38 3.20
CA SER A 131 12.20 -8.68 2.56
C SER A 131 11.23 -8.99 1.40
N ILE A 132 9.95 -8.62 1.54
CA ILE A 132 8.96 -8.78 0.47
C ILE A 132 9.30 -7.88 -0.72
N ALA A 133 9.58 -6.60 -0.46
CA ALA A 133 9.96 -5.65 -1.50
C ALA A 133 11.18 -6.09 -2.29
N GLN A 134 12.23 -6.58 -1.60
CA GLN A 134 13.43 -7.13 -2.25
C GLN A 134 13.11 -8.32 -3.15
N ARG A 135 12.24 -9.25 -2.72
CA ARG A 135 11.81 -10.39 -3.53
C ARG A 135 11.01 -9.97 -4.77
N MET A 136 10.35 -8.82 -4.72
CA MET A 136 9.66 -8.20 -5.85
C MET A 136 10.61 -7.40 -6.76
N GLY A 137 11.91 -7.42 -6.49
CA GLY A 137 12.92 -6.71 -7.29
C GLY A 137 13.12 -5.25 -6.91
N ALA A 138 12.52 -4.77 -5.82
CA ALA A 138 12.72 -3.41 -5.35
C ALA A 138 14.16 -3.20 -4.86
N LYS A 139 14.70 -2.01 -5.13
CA LYS A 139 16.03 -1.57 -4.69
C LYS A 139 15.88 -0.38 -3.75
N ALA A 140 16.64 -0.39 -2.66
CA ALA A 140 16.76 0.79 -1.81
C ALA A 140 17.50 1.90 -2.58
N CYS A 141 16.86 3.07 -2.68
CA CYS A 141 17.40 4.23 -3.41
C CYS A 141 17.71 5.42 -2.49
N GLY A 142 17.42 5.33 -1.20
CA GLY A 142 17.71 6.37 -0.23
C GLY A 142 16.98 6.17 1.09
N GLU A 143 17.25 7.08 2.02
CA GLU A 143 16.61 7.11 3.33
C GLU A 143 15.88 8.44 3.54
N ARG A 144 14.79 8.40 4.30
CA ARG A 144 14.03 9.58 4.74
C ARG A 144 13.89 9.53 6.26
N ARG A 145 14.09 10.68 6.91
CA ARG A 145 13.85 10.83 8.35
C ARG A 145 12.67 11.76 8.55
N PHE A 146 11.73 11.32 9.37
CA PHE A 146 10.56 12.09 9.76
C PHE A 146 10.77 12.62 11.16
N PHE A 147 10.50 13.90 11.35
CA PHE A 147 10.55 14.56 12.66
C PHE A 147 9.15 15.09 12.97
N THR A 148 8.67 14.80 14.17
CA THR A 148 7.44 15.42 14.69
C THR A 148 7.85 16.64 15.52
N ILE A 149 7.38 17.82 15.12
CA ILE A 149 7.59 19.06 15.84
C ILE A 149 6.25 19.41 16.50
N PRO A 150 6.15 19.39 17.83
CA PRO A 150 4.94 19.85 18.51
C PRO A 150 4.71 21.33 18.19
N THR A 151 3.50 21.67 17.79
CA THR A 151 3.05 23.05 17.64
C THR A 151 2.17 23.39 18.84
N PHE A 152 2.52 24.44 19.58
CA PHE A 152 1.80 24.92 20.76
C PHE A 152 0.75 25.96 20.34
#